data_17a32386841f80b2086a957d17e59891
#
_entry.id   17a32386841f80b2086a957d17e59891
#
_cell.length_a   1.000
_cell.length_b   1.000
_cell.length_c   1.000
_cell.angle_alpha   90.00
_cell.angle_beta   90.00
_cell.angle_gamma   90.00
#
_symmetry.space_group_name_H-M   'P 1'
#
loop_
_entity.id
_entity.type
_entity.pdbx_description
1 polymer ?
#
loop_
_entity_poly.entity_id
_entity_poly.type
_entity_poly.pdbx_seq_one_letter_code
_entity_poly.pdbx_strand_id
1 'polypeptide(L)'
;HQVGSMRGRVDKLTALAIKSRTLLYAASPQFNTATPYMSLGENNALICYGNYDPARWEAAAKAASECLKFAAEVGCTLVTDQGVDKNYQYSWEHYDNDEIILAEKAHGSIGKWTWPWNAIPSPNIYPGNAGQSGVTPTLNFVRKYERRDGTPEVWAAEGGDDLQAKMAGLDRRFAQTICGNLASWNSEFPRVEIFEGGKQSKTCHGGFWLHKLYPSEISEAVWTYVPNSTLYQLNEIYLNFAEAMNEAYGADDAHGFGMTAREAVNTIRRRSGQPDITGDADKDAFRMRIRNERAVELAFDNHRLWDIRRWLIAEDEGVMQGDMWGIRITPVRGSSEYHYEPYVFETRSWNKRMYLHPFSTNEVNKGYLVQNPGY
;
A
#
# COMPACT_ATOMS: atom_id res chain seq x y z
N HIS A 1 -23.45 -4.48 10.19
CA HIS A 1 -22.09 -3.94 10.27
C HIS A 1 -21.90 -3.10 11.53
N GLN A 2 -20.76 -3.23 12.15
CA GLN A 2 -20.48 -2.57 13.43
C GLN A 2 -19.81 -1.21 13.18
N VAL A 3 -20.44 -0.14 13.62
CA VAL A 3 -19.96 1.25 13.45
C VAL A 3 -19.87 1.97 14.80
N GLY A 4 -19.29 3.15 14.82
CA GLY A 4 -19.16 3.99 16.01
C GLY A 4 -18.48 3.26 17.19
N SER A 5 -19.12 3.23 18.35
CA SER A 5 -18.57 2.59 19.57
C SER A 5 -18.37 1.08 19.45
N MET A 6 -19.05 0.42 18.51
CA MET A 6 -18.98 -1.01 18.25
C MET A 6 -17.96 -1.39 17.20
N ARG A 7 -17.39 -0.43 16.47
CA ARG A 7 -16.31 -0.67 15.49
C ARG A 7 -15.14 -1.41 16.15
N GLY A 8 -14.51 -2.33 15.43
CA GLY A 8 -13.47 -3.22 15.95
C GLY A 8 -13.98 -4.57 16.45
N ARG A 9 -15.31 -4.79 16.47
CA ARG A 9 -15.89 -6.13 16.69
C ARG A 9 -16.08 -6.85 15.36
N VAL A 10 -15.74 -8.13 15.36
CA VAL A 10 -15.95 -9.00 14.18
C VAL A 10 -17.46 -9.18 13.95
N ASP A 11 -17.87 -9.02 12.71
CA ASP A 11 -19.23 -9.19 12.22
C ASP A 11 -19.26 -9.97 10.89
N LYS A 12 -20.42 -10.12 10.27
CA LYS A 12 -20.56 -10.82 9.00
C LYS A 12 -19.73 -10.18 7.88
N LEU A 13 -19.67 -8.84 7.80
CA LEU A 13 -18.88 -8.16 6.77
C LEU A 13 -17.40 -8.44 6.97
N THR A 14 -16.91 -8.41 8.21
CA THR A 14 -15.55 -8.79 8.56
C THR A 14 -15.22 -10.23 8.14
N ALA A 15 -16.13 -11.18 8.43
CA ALA A 15 -15.94 -12.58 8.04
C ALA A 15 -15.85 -12.75 6.50
N LEU A 16 -16.66 -12.02 5.75
CA LEU A 16 -16.61 -11.99 4.29
C LEU A 16 -15.31 -11.36 3.76
N ALA A 17 -14.82 -10.30 4.39
CA ALA A 17 -13.55 -9.67 4.02
C ALA A 17 -12.35 -10.61 4.28
N ILE A 18 -12.33 -11.30 5.42
CA ILE A 18 -11.33 -12.34 5.73
C ILE A 18 -11.37 -13.44 4.68
N LYS A 19 -12.57 -13.94 4.33
CA LYS A 19 -12.76 -14.95 3.29
C LYS A 19 -12.19 -14.48 1.94
N SER A 20 -12.50 -13.23 1.53
CA SER A 20 -11.99 -12.63 0.29
C SER A 20 -10.47 -12.63 0.23
N ARG A 21 -9.79 -12.07 1.25
CA ARG A 21 -8.32 -12.02 1.30
C ARG A 21 -7.69 -13.42 1.32
N THR A 22 -8.26 -14.33 2.12
CA THR A 22 -7.74 -15.70 2.24
C THR A 22 -7.80 -16.45 0.92
N LEU A 23 -8.93 -16.40 0.20
CA LEU A 23 -9.09 -17.08 -1.08
C LEU A 23 -8.25 -16.43 -2.19
N LEU A 24 -8.07 -15.10 -2.18
CA LEU A 24 -7.15 -14.41 -3.08
C LEU A 24 -5.72 -14.91 -2.90
N TYR A 25 -5.26 -15.05 -1.65
CA TYR A 25 -3.91 -15.54 -1.36
C TYR A 25 -3.77 -17.01 -1.80
N ALA A 26 -4.77 -17.84 -1.50
CA ALA A 26 -4.79 -19.24 -1.92
C ALA A 26 -4.73 -19.41 -3.45
N ALA A 27 -5.34 -18.49 -4.21
CA ALA A 27 -5.30 -18.48 -5.67
C ALA A 27 -3.98 -17.97 -6.25
N SER A 28 -3.16 -17.27 -5.44
CA SER A 28 -1.96 -16.56 -5.92
C SER A 28 -0.82 -17.50 -6.33
N PRO A 29 0.09 -17.05 -7.22
CA PRO A 29 1.16 -17.88 -7.80
C PRO A 29 2.03 -18.64 -6.80
N GLN A 30 2.27 -18.10 -5.61
CA GLN A 30 3.06 -18.76 -4.56
C GLN A 30 2.45 -20.07 -4.12
N PHE A 31 1.12 -20.17 -4.10
CA PHE A 31 0.40 -21.35 -3.56
C PHE A 31 -0.30 -22.16 -4.63
N ASN A 32 -0.90 -21.49 -5.63
CA ASN A 32 -1.64 -22.11 -6.73
C ASN A 32 -0.70 -22.53 -7.86
N THR A 33 0.14 -23.52 -7.59
CA THR A 33 1.18 -23.99 -8.51
C THR A 33 1.45 -25.47 -8.32
N ALA A 34 1.94 -26.13 -9.39
CA ALA A 34 2.40 -27.50 -9.35
C ALA A 34 3.77 -27.64 -8.68
N THR A 35 4.60 -26.59 -8.75
CA THR A 35 5.96 -26.60 -8.22
C THR A 35 6.16 -25.43 -7.27
N PRO A 36 6.58 -25.66 -6.01
CA PRO A 36 6.83 -24.58 -5.07
C PRO A 36 8.02 -23.73 -5.52
N TYR A 37 8.08 -22.48 -5.08
CA TYR A 37 9.18 -21.55 -5.37
C TYR A 37 10.56 -22.07 -4.88
N MET A 38 10.55 -22.95 -3.87
CA MET A 38 11.70 -23.67 -3.33
C MET A 38 11.22 -25.01 -2.77
N SER A 39 11.92 -26.10 -3.08
CA SER A 39 11.50 -27.44 -2.64
C SER A 39 11.63 -27.64 -1.13
N LEU A 40 10.62 -28.25 -0.53
CA LEU A 40 10.59 -28.75 0.85
C LEU A 40 10.57 -30.29 0.86
N GLY A 41 10.98 -30.93 -0.24
CA GLY A 41 11.00 -32.40 -0.39
C GLY A 41 9.59 -33.00 -0.32
N GLU A 42 9.42 -34.05 0.49
CA GLU A 42 8.12 -34.71 0.71
C GLU A 42 7.06 -33.81 1.35
N ASN A 43 7.49 -32.68 1.94
CA ASN A 43 6.64 -31.74 2.61
C ASN A 43 6.17 -30.56 1.69
N ASN A 44 6.38 -30.60 0.38
CA ASN A 44 5.95 -29.57 -0.55
C ASN A 44 4.46 -29.21 -0.41
N ALA A 45 3.61 -30.14 -0.04
CA ALA A 45 2.18 -29.92 0.18
C ALA A 45 1.86 -28.93 1.34
N LEU A 46 2.84 -28.63 2.20
CA LEU A 46 2.69 -27.61 3.27
C LEU A 46 2.86 -26.18 2.75
N ILE A 47 3.45 -26.00 1.56
CA ILE A 47 3.81 -24.66 1.04
C ILE A 47 3.20 -24.34 -0.34
N CYS A 48 2.61 -25.34 -1.03
CA CYS A 48 1.81 -25.11 -2.24
C CYS A 48 0.82 -26.26 -2.43
N TYR A 49 -0.15 -26.05 -3.33
CA TYR A 49 -1.19 -27.06 -3.61
C TYR A 49 -0.71 -28.26 -4.44
N GLY A 50 0.48 -28.19 -5.06
CA GLY A 50 0.99 -29.22 -5.95
C GLY A 50 0.27 -29.30 -7.30
N ASN A 51 -0.64 -28.37 -7.59
CA ASN A 51 -1.31 -28.21 -8.88
C ASN A 51 -1.71 -26.75 -9.11
N TYR A 52 -1.75 -26.33 -10.36
CA TYR A 52 -2.46 -25.11 -10.73
C TYR A 52 -3.93 -25.44 -10.98
N ASP A 53 -4.83 -24.67 -10.37
CA ASP A 53 -6.27 -24.83 -10.55
C ASP A 53 -6.90 -23.42 -10.75
N PRO A 54 -7.46 -23.12 -11.94
CA PRO A 54 -8.11 -21.86 -12.22
C PRO A 54 -9.34 -21.62 -11.34
N ALA A 55 -10.01 -22.67 -10.85
CA ALA A 55 -11.18 -22.54 -9.99
C ALA A 55 -10.87 -21.82 -8.66
N ARG A 56 -9.61 -21.75 -8.23
CA ARG A 56 -9.21 -20.95 -7.06
C ARG A 56 -9.39 -19.45 -7.30
N TRP A 57 -9.11 -18.98 -8.52
CA TRP A 57 -9.37 -17.58 -8.89
C TRP A 57 -10.86 -17.27 -8.97
N GLU A 58 -11.66 -18.21 -9.50
CA GLU A 58 -13.12 -18.08 -9.52
C GLU A 58 -13.70 -18.00 -8.10
N ALA A 59 -13.21 -18.85 -7.19
CA ALA A 59 -13.61 -18.82 -5.79
C ALA A 59 -13.23 -17.50 -5.09
N ALA A 60 -12.05 -16.95 -5.41
CA ALA A 60 -11.61 -15.64 -4.91
C ALA A 60 -12.49 -14.50 -5.43
N ALA A 61 -12.81 -14.50 -6.75
CA ALA A 61 -13.69 -13.51 -7.36
C ALA A 61 -15.10 -13.55 -6.73
N LYS A 62 -15.65 -14.76 -6.55
CA LYS A 62 -16.93 -14.96 -5.90
C LYS A 62 -16.95 -14.43 -4.47
N ALA A 63 -15.91 -14.74 -3.68
CA ALA A 63 -15.83 -14.29 -2.29
C ALA A 63 -15.73 -12.76 -2.17
N ALA A 64 -14.96 -12.13 -3.05
CA ALA A 64 -14.86 -10.67 -3.08
C ALA A 64 -16.20 -10.03 -3.51
N SER A 65 -16.87 -10.59 -4.53
CA SER A 65 -18.21 -10.15 -4.95
C SER A 65 -19.25 -10.27 -3.83
N GLU A 66 -19.27 -11.39 -3.10
CA GLU A 66 -20.16 -11.58 -1.94
C GLU A 66 -19.90 -10.52 -0.86
N CYS A 67 -18.64 -10.18 -0.62
CA CYS A 67 -18.26 -9.15 0.34
C CYS A 67 -18.74 -7.76 -0.12
N LEU A 68 -18.51 -7.37 -1.38
CA LEU A 68 -18.93 -6.09 -1.95
C LEU A 68 -20.46 -5.93 -1.92
N LYS A 69 -21.20 -6.98 -2.29
CA LYS A 69 -22.67 -6.95 -2.25
C LYS A 69 -23.18 -6.73 -0.82
N PHE A 70 -22.64 -7.48 0.13
CA PHE A 70 -23.05 -7.31 1.53
C PHE A 70 -22.59 -5.96 2.11
N ALA A 71 -21.44 -5.45 1.72
CA ALA A 71 -20.99 -4.10 2.09
C ALA A 71 -22.00 -3.03 1.66
N ALA A 72 -22.47 -3.11 0.41
CA ALA A 72 -23.50 -2.20 -0.10
C ALA A 72 -24.84 -2.30 0.68
N GLU A 73 -25.27 -3.52 1.02
CA GLU A 73 -26.50 -3.76 1.81
C GLU A 73 -26.45 -3.10 3.19
N VAL A 74 -25.26 -3.02 3.80
CA VAL A 74 -25.08 -2.49 5.17
C VAL A 74 -24.53 -1.07 5.22
N GLY A 75 -24.44 -0.40 4.06
CA GLY A 75 -23.99 0.99 3.96
C GLY A 75 -22.48 1.18 4.14
N CYS A 76 -21.66 0.13 3.99
CA CYS A 76 -20.21 0.27 3.93
C CYS A 76 -19.82 0.70 2.50
N THR A 77 -19.30 1.93 2.35
CA THR A 77 -19.04 2.58 1.07
C THR A 77 -17.69 3.26 1.05
N LEU A 78 -17.14 3.45 -0.15
CA LEU A 78 -15.93 4.27 -0.31
C LEU A 78 -16.21 5.72 0.10
N VAL A 79 -15.25 6.35 0.74
CA VAL A 79 -15.30 7.79 1.03
C VAL A 79 -15.20 8.57 -0.27
N THR A 80 -16.26 9.30 -0.63
CA THR A 80 -16.36 10.07 -1.88
C THR A 80 -16.89 11.49 -1.71
N ASP A 81 -17.22 11.89 -0.49
CA ASP A 81 -17.91 13.13 -0.14
C ASP A 81 -16.98 14.25 0.35
N GLN A 82 -15.68 13.97 0.49
CA GLN A 82 -14.67 14.95 0.93
C GLN A 82 -13.97 15.67 -0.23
N GLY A 83 -14.32 15.33 -1.49
CA GLY A 83 -13.67 15.78 -2.71
C GLY A 83 -12.42 14.98 -3.05
N VAL A 84 -12.09 14.92 -4.36
CA VAL A 84 -11.02 14.07 -4.91
C VAL A 84 -9.63 14.33 -4.31
N ASP A 85 -9.39 15.52 -3.80
CA ASP A 85 -8.13 15.91 -3.18
C ASP A 85 -8.02 15.46 -1.71
N LYS A 86 -9.11 14.94 -1.10
CA LYS A 86 -9.17 14.57 0.31
C LYS A 86 -9.78 13.19 0.59
N ASN A 87 -10.56 12.63 -0.34
CA ASN A 87 -11.27 11.37 -0.11
C ASN A 87 -10.36 10.25 0.41
N TYR A 88 -9.19 10.10 -0.22
CA TYR A 88 -8.23 9.07 0.15
C TYR A 88 -7.62 9.33 1.53
N GLN A 89 -7.19 10.57 1.80
CA GLN A 89 -6.63 10.93 3.10
C GLN A 89 -7.65 10.72 4.21
N TYR A 90 -8.88 11.18 4.03
CA TYR A 90 -9.95 11.01 5.00
C TYR A 90 -10.20 9.55 5.36
N SER A 91 -10.12 8.62 4.39
CA SER A 91 -10.38 7.20 4.62
C SER A 91 -9.40 6.53 5.59
N TRP A 92 -8.16 6.99 5.67
CA TRP A 92 -7.16 6.45 6.60
C TRP A 92 -6.92 7.34 7.83
N GLU A 93 -7.18 8.64 7.73
CA GLU A 93 -6.93 9.59 8.81
C GLU A 93 -8.03 9.57 9.86
N HIS A 94 -9.29 9.44 9.44
CA HIS A 94 -10.44 9.45 10.34
C HIS A 94 -10.80 8.04 10.82
N TYR A 95 -10.79 7.86 12.14
CA TYR A 95 -10.98 6.54 12.77
C TYR A 95 -12.41 5.99 12.69
N ASP A 96 -13.39 6.76 12.25
CA ASP A 96 -14.77 6.32 12.08
C ASP A 96 -15.34 6.84 10.75
N ASN A 97 -15.15 6.08 9.68
CA ASN A 97 -15.70 6.35 8.37
C ASN A 97 -16.30 5.09 7.75
N ASP A 98 -17.14 5.26 6.74
CA ASP A 98 -17.96 4.18 6.17
C ASP A 98 -17.14 3.17 5.33
N GLU A 99 -15.88 3.45 5.01
CA GLU A 99 -15.01 2.56 4.26
C GLU A 99 -14.36 1.47 5.12
N ILE A 100 -14.28 1.66 6.45
CA ILE A 100 -13.63 0.74 7.37
C ILE A 100 -14.53 -0.48 7.65
N ILE A 101 -14.02 -1.68 7.34
CA ILE A 101 -14.68 -2.96 7.64
C ILE A 101 -14.29 -3.44 9.04
N LEU A 102 -13.00 -3.50 9.34
CA LEU A 102 -12.48 -3.88 10.65
C LEU A 102 -11.25 -3.05 10.97
N ALA A 103 -11.22 -2.50 12.16
CA ALA A 103 -10.03 -1.82 12.67
C ALA A 103 -9.76 -2.22 14.13
N GLU A 104 -8.49 -2.25 14.50
CA GLU A 104 -8.09 -2.29 15.89
C GLU A 104 -8.19 -0.88 16.47
N LYS A 105 -8.94 -0.74 17.56
CA LYS A 105 -9.08 0.53 18.26
C LYS A 105 -7.89 0.78 19.16
N ALA A 106 -6.98 1.61 18.71
CA ALA A 106 -5.95 2.19 19.57
C ALA A 106 -6.51 3.34 20.42
N HIS A 107 -7.65 3.92 20.00
CA HIS A 107 -8.31 5.04 20.68
C HIS A 107 -8.93 4.59 22.02
N GLY A 108 -8.54 5.25 23.10
CA GLY A 108 -9.12 5.02 24.44
C GLY A 108 -8.17 4.53 25.53
N SER A 109 -6.95 4.20 25.19
CA SER A 109 -5.90 4.06 26.22
C SER A 109 -5.36 5.43 26.59
N ILE A 110 -6.25 6.26 27.09
CA ILE A 110 -5.96 7.62 27.52
C ILE A 110 -4.80 7.59 28.53
N GLY A 111 -3.79 8.36 28.23
CA GLY A 111 -2.82 8.87 29.18
C GLY A 111 -1.49 8.14 29.26
N LYS A 112 -1.29 7.00 28.61
CA LYS A 112 0.01 6.30 28.61
C LYS A 112 0.41 5.63 27.30
N TRP A 113 -0.47 5.51 26.37
CA TRP A 113 -0.19 5.01 25.04
C TRP A 113 -0.13 6.19 24.08
N THR A 114 1.00 6.78 24.03
CA THR A 114 1.40 7.50 22.86
C THR A 114 1.62 6.44 21.79
N TRP A 115 0.82 6.50 20.71
CA TRP A 115 1.27 5.93 19.45
C TRP A 115 2.76 6.23 19.36
N PRO A 116 3.60 5.28 18.94
CA PRO A 116 5.03 5.55 18.92
C PRO A 116 5.35 6.53 17.77
N TRP A 117 4.90 7.76 17.92
CA TRP A 117 5.25 8.86 17.02
C TRP A 117 6.75 8.92 16.81
N ASN A 118 7.52 8.45 17.80
CA ASN A 118 8.97 8.30 17.74
C ASN A 118 9.41 7.13 16.84
N ALA A 119 8.54 6.17 16.56
CA ALA A 119 8.82 5.03 15.70
C ALA A 119 8.32 5.22 14.27
N ILE A 120 7.42 6.19 14.06
CA ILE A 120 6.99 6.56 12.71
C ILE A 120 8.02 7.53 12.14
N PRO A 121 8.59 7.26 10.98
CA PRO A 121 9.50 8.19 10.32
C PRO A 121 8.78 9.51 10.06
N SER A 122 9.21 10.52 10.75
CA SER A 122 8.68 11.87 10.57
C SER A 122 9.81 12.86 10.35
N PRO A 123 9.56 13.96 9.66
CA PRO A 123 10.48 15.09 9.64
C PRO A 123 10.82 15.50 11.07
N ASN A 124 12.05 15.94 11.31
CA ASN A 124 12.47 16.44 12.62
C ASN A 124 11.89 17.83 12.85
N ILE A 125 10.59 17.90 13.17
CA ILE A 125 9.84 19.15 13.34
C ILE A 125 9.47 19.42 14.81
N TYR A 126 9.36 18.37 15.63
CA TYR A 126 9.02 18.51 17.04
C TYR A 126 10.24 18.30 17.95
N PRO A 127 10.41 19.11 19.01
CA PRO A 127 11.48 18.94 19.99
C PRO A 127 11.44 17.55 20.63
N GLY A 128 12.58 16.86 20.66
CA GLY A 128 12.69 15.50 21.20
C GLY A 128 12.24 14.39 20.26
N ASN A 129 11.66 14.72 19.14
CA ASN A 129 11.41 13.79 18.03
C ASN A 129 12.65 13.82 17.13
N ALA A 130 13.67 13.06 17.52
CA ALA A 130 14.89 12.91 16.72
C ALA A 130 14.56 12.05 15.49
N GLY A 131 13.82 12.60 14.52
CA GLY A 131 13.34 11.97 13.32
C GLY A 131 14.02 10.63 13.06
N GLN A 132 13.39 9.55 13.42
CA GLN A 132 13.98 8.22 13.26
C GLN A 132 13.95 7.88 11.79
N SER A 133 15.06 8.13 11.13
CA SER A 133 15.30 8.12 9.70
C SER A 133 15.45 6.72 9.11
N GLY A 134 14.68 5.75 9.56
CA GLY A 134 14.83 4.38 9.04
C GLY A 134 13.93 4.04 7.87
N VAL A 135 12.83 4.77 7.67
CA VAL A 135 11.80 4.38 6.70
C VAL A 135 11.36 5.59 5.88
N THR A 136 12.09 5.86 4.83
CA THR A 136 11.70 6.85 3.83
C THR A 136 11.22 6.15 2.56
N PRO A 137 10.15 6.64 1.89
CA PRO A 137 9.74 6.10 0.60
C PRO A 137 10.87 6.18 -0.42
N THR A 138 11.10 5.11 -1.17
CA THR A 138 12.10 5.07 -2.24
C THR A 138 11.55 5.71 -3.50
N LEU A 139 12.42 6.23 -4.37
CA LEU A 139 12.02 6.66 -5.71
C LEU A 139 11.44 5.48 -6.53
N ASN A 140 11.91 4.23 -6.29
CA ASN A 140 11.30 3.03 -6.88
C ASN A 140 9.80 2.93 -6.58
N PHE A 141 9.39 3.32 -5.37
CA PHE A 141 7.98 3.35 -4.99
C PHE A 141 7.27 4.58 -5.54
N VAL A 142 7.88 5.76 -5.47
CA VAL A 142 7.30 7.02 -5.98
C VAL A 142 7.00 6.93 -7.48
N ARG A 143 7.82 6.23 -8.26
CA ARG A 143 7.58 5.96 -9.68
C ARG A 143 6.30 5.20 -10.01
N LYS A 144 5.59 4.66 -9.00
CA LYS A 144 4.29 4.01 -9.17
C LYS A 144 3.13 5.00 -9.27
N TYR A 145 3.33 6.22 -8.81
CA TYR A 145 2.34 7.27 -8.96
C TYR A 145 2.36 7.81 -10.39
N GLU A 146 1.25 7.64 -11.08
CA GLU A 146 1.02 8.23 -12.41
C GLU A 146 0.82 9.74 -12.29
N ARG A 147 0.80 10.43 -13.40
CA ARG A 147 0.33 11.82 -13.48
C ARG A 147 -1.19 11.87 -13.32
N ARG A 148 -1.72 13.04 -13.04
CA ARG A 148 -3.19 13.28 -12.92
C ARG A 148 -3.97 12.98 -14.20
N ASP A 149 -3.30 12.94 -15.35
CA ASP A 149 -3.88 12.55 -16.64
C ASP A 149 -3.82 11.03 -16.89
N GLY A 150 -3.30 10.25 -15.95
CA GLY A 150 -3.18 8.80 -16.03
C GLY A 150 -1.96 8.30 -16.80
N THR A 151 -1.09 9.20 -17.25
CA THR A 151 0.17 8.82 -17.90
C THR A 151 1.29 8.59 -16.85
N PRO A 152 2.27 7.72 -17.15
CA PRO A 152 3.44 7.55 -16.29
C PRO A 152 4.24 8.85 -16.15
N GLU A 153 4.71 9.14 -14.92
CA GLU A 153 5.69 10.22 -14.73
C GLU A 153 7.11 9.74 -15.09
N VAL A 154 7.84 10.56 -15.81
CA VAL A 154 9.22 10.28 -16.22
C VAL A 154 10.20 10.91 -15.23
N TRP A 155 10.92 10.07 -14.51
CA TRP A 155 12.02 10.47 -13.64
C TRP A 155 13.34 10.23 -14.38
N ALA A 156 13.89 11.28 -14.99
CA ALA A 156 15.12 11.19 -15.78
C ALA A 156 16.30 10.70 -14.91
N ALA A 157 17.14 9.87 -15.48
CA ALA A 157 18.30 9.31 -14.76
C ALA A 157 19.32 10.40 -14.38
N GLU A 158 19.45 11.42 -15.22
CA GLU A 158 20.29 12.60 -15.01
C GLU A 158 19.68 13.65 -14.09
N GLY A 159 18.43 13.45 -13.66
CA GLY A 159 17.69 14.42 -12.89
C GLY A 159 16.99 15.51 -13.71
N GLY A 160 16.54 16.57 -13.06
CA GLY A 160 15.84 17.70 -13.69
C GLY A 160 15.57 18.83 -12.72
N ASP A 161 15.28 20.02 -13.28
CA ASP A 161 15.07 21.28 -12.53
C ASP A 161 13.58 21.57 -12.27
N ASP A 162 12.74 20.54 -12.35
CA ASP A 162 11.28 20.66 -12.34
C ASP A 162 10.61 19.84 -11.22
N LEU A 163 11.30 19.60 -10.11
CA LEU A 163 10.84 18.72 -9.05
C LEU A 163 9.45 19.11 -8.51
N GLN A 164 9.23 20.42 -8.25
CA GLN A 164 7.97 20.87 -7.67
C GLN A 164 6.80 20.72 -8.66
N ALA A 165 7.04 21.05 -9.94
CA ALA A 165 6.06 20.84 -11.01
C ALA A 165 5.72 19.35 -11.19
N LYS A 166 6.74 18.47 -11.14
CA LYS A 166 6.54 17.00 -11.17
C LYS A 166 5.65 16.54 -10.05
N MET A 167 6.00 16.83 -8.80
CA MET A 167 5.23 16.39 -7.63
C MET A 167 3.80 16.93 -7.66
N ALA A 168 3.60 18.17 -8.09
CA ALA A 168 2.27 18.77 -8.24
C ALA A 168 1.43 18.09 -9.35
N GLY A 169 2.09 17.53 -10.36
CA GLY A 169 1.45 16.81 -11.46
C GLY A 169 1.09 15.36 -11.17
N LEU A 170 1.60 14.77 -10.09
CA LEU A 170 1.33 13.37 -9.74
C LEU A 170 -0.11 13.14 -9.28
N ASP A 171 -0.53 11.88 -9.32
CA ASP A 171 -1.76 11.38 -8.69
C ASP A 171 -1.96 12.02 -7.31
N ARG A 172 -3.16 12.46 -7.04
CA ARG A 172 -3.51 13.18 -5.79
C ARG A 172 -3.17 12.39 -4.54
N ARG A 173 -3.22 11.06 -4.61
CA ARG A 173 -2.83 10.17 -3.51
C ARG A 173 -1.35 10.27 -3.13
N PHE A 174 -0.49 10.74 -4.05
CA PHE A 174 0.91 11.00 -3.72
C PHE A 174 1.02 11.97 -2.56
N ALA A 175 0.44 13.16 -2.66
CA ALA A 175 0.51 14.18 -1.61
C ALA A 175 -0.23 13.78 -0.32
N GLN A 176 -1.19 12.86 -0.42
CA GLN A 176 -1.94 12.32 0.72
C GLN A 176 -1.21 11.15 1.42
N THR A 177 -0.13 10.64 0.82
CA THR A 177 0.64 9.50 1.33
C THR A 177 2.06 9.88 1.68
N ILE A 178 2.66 10.75 0.87
CA ILE A 178 4.09 11.08 0.86
C ILE A 178 4.26 12.59 0.99
N CYS A 179 5.07 13.01 1.95
CA CYS A 179 5.49 14.39 2.07
C CYS A 179 6.75 14.60 1.24
N GLY A 180 6.62 15.29 0.12
CA GLY A 180 7.73 15.72 -0.73
C GLY A 180 8.31 17.05 -0.28
N ASN A 181 9.34 17.52 -1.00
CA ASN A 181 9.96 18.80 -0.71
C ASN A 181 8.92 19.95 -0.78
N LEU A 182 8.94 20.81 0.22
CA LEU A 182 8.03 21.95 0.46
C LEU A 182 6.56 21.59 0.69
N ALA A 183 6.22 20.31 0.80
CA ALA A 183 4.86 19.92 1.16
C ALA A 183 4.52 20.34 2.60
N SER A 184 3.23 20.50 2.87
CA SER A 184 2.72 20.68 4.23
C SER A 184 2.75 19.35 4.97
N TRP A 185 3.20 19.38 6.22
CA TRP A 185 3.06 18.27 7.15
C TRP A 185 1.73 18.34 7.91
N ASN A 186 1.47 19.49 8.48
CA ASN A 186 0.22 19.86 9.14
C ASN A 186 0.10 21.41 9.20
N SER A 187 -0.89 21.93 9.92
CA SER A 187 -1.10 23.39 10.03
C SER A 187 0.04 24.13 10.75
N GLU A 188 0.76 23.48 11.66
CA GLU A 188 1.93 24.08 12.35
C GLU A 188 3.17 24.07 11.46
N PHE A 189 3.30 23.07 10.60
CA PHE A 189 4.43 22.90 9.67
C PHE A 189 3.91 22.88 8.22
N PRO A 190 3.54 24.05 7.70
CA PRO A 190 2.99 24.16 6.35
C PRO A 190 4.04 23.94 5.25
N ARG A 191 5.33 23.80 5.64
CA ARG A 191 6.43 23.65 4.70
C ARG A 191 7.55 22.78 5.29
N VAL A 192 7.77 21.60 4.72
CA VAL A 192 8.87 20.70 5.07
C VAL A 192 10.02 20.88 4.07
N GLU A 193 11.19 21.24 4.56
CA GLU A 193 12.36 21.59 3.74
C GLU A 193 13.32 20.40 3.66
N ILE A 194 13.19 19.60 2.59
CA ILE A 194 14.01 18.38 2.38
C ILE A 194 15.26 18.67 1.54
N PHE A 195 15.30 19.79 0.84
CA PHE A 195 16.42 20.19 -0.01
C PHE A 195 17.73 20.40 0.78
N GLU A 196 18.85 20.34 0.11
CA GLU A 196 20.18 20.54 0.71
C GLU A 196 20.25 21.89 1.45
N GLY A 197 20.59 21.84 2.74
CA GLY A 197 20.57 23.00 3.63
C GLY A 197 19.20 23.30 4.26
N GLY A 198 18.15 22.60 3.87
CA GLY A 198 16.82 22.70 4.48
C GLY A 198 16.77 22.10 5.89
N LYS A 199 15.77 22.53 6.68
CA LYS A 199 15.67 22.15 8.10
C LYS A 199 15.46 20.65 8.34
N GLN A 200 14.77 19.95 7.42
CA GLN A 200 14.42 18.53 7.53
C GLN A 200 15.22 17.63 6.57
N SER A 201 16.35 18.12 6.03
CA SER A 201 17.11 17.38 5.02
C SER A 201 17.99 16.25 5.61
N LYS A 202 18.47 16.39 6.84
CA LYS A 202 19.56 15.55 7.38
C LYS A 202 19.25 14.06 7.53
N THR A 203 17.99 13.68 7.63
CA THR A 203 17.59 12.29 7.92
C THR A 203 16.69 11.69 6.84
N CYS A 204 16.52 12.41 5.71
CA CYS A 204 15.66 11.99 4.60
C CYS A 204 16.47 11.36 3.48
N HIS A 205 16.92 10.11 3.67
CA HIS A 205 17.78 9.43 2.69
C HIS A 205 17.10 9.16 1.35
N GLY A 206 15.78 8.94 1.31
CA GLY A 206 15.04 8.74 0.06
C GLY A 206 14.66 10.03 -0.67
N GLY A 207 14.79 11.20 -0.03
CA GLY A 207 14.31 12.48 -0.56
C GLY A 207 12.80 12.69 -0.37
N PHE A 208 12.12 11.79 0.34
CA PHE A 208 10.69 11.82 0.65
C PHE A 208 10.44 11.36 2.08
N TRP A 209 9.40 11.91 2.72
CA TRP A 209 8.91 11.43 4.00
C TRP A 209 7.59 10.70 3.85
N LEU A 210 7.36 9.68 4.66
CA LEU A 210 6.04 9.05 4.78
C LEU A 210 5.11 10.00 5.55
N HIS A 211 3.98 10.38 4.96
CA HIS A 211 2.94 11.20 5.60
C HIS A 211 1.78 10.35 6.09
N LYS A 212 1.34 9.36 5.30
CA LYS A 212 0.29 8.42 5.70
C LYS A 212 0.63 7.77 7.04
N LEU A 213 -0.36 7.50 7.86
CA LEU A 213 -0.31 7.07 9.25
C LEU A 213 0.03 8.19 10.25
N TYR A 214 0.26 9.41 9.80
CA TYR A 214 0.49 10.56 10.65
C TYR A 214 -0.62 11.60 10.42
N PRO A 215 -1.72 11.56 11.20
CA PRO A 215 -2.86 12.45 10.98
C PRO A 215 -2.50 13.92 11.07
N SER A 216 -3.15 14.73 10.24
CA SER A 216 -2.93 16.18 10.20
C SER A 216 -3.37 16.92 11.48
N GLU A 217 -4.21 16.29 12.30
CA GLU A 217 -4.62 16.79 13.63
C GLU A 217 -3.53 16.67 14.69
N ILE A 218 -2.48 15.88 14.44
CA ILE A 218 -1.34 15.79 15.36
C ILE A 218 -0.55 17.09 15.31
N SER A 219 -0.38 17.69 16.48
CA SER A 219 0.37 18.90 16.69
C SER A 219 1.14 18.84 18.02
N GLU A 220 1.99 19.82 18.31
CA GLU A 220 2.66 19.92 19.61
C GLU A 220 1.65 19.99 20.77
N ALA A 221 0.46 20.56 20.51
CA ALA A 221 -0.61 20.68 21.49
C ALA A 221 -1.56 19.47 21.53
N VAL A 222 -1.62 18.65 20.47
CA VAL A 222 -2.57 17.55 20.30
C VAL A 222 -1.83 16.24 20.06
N TRP A 223 -1.41 15.59 21.14
CA TRP A 223 -0.71 14.31 21.13
C TRP A 223 -1.62 13.08 21.18
N THR A 224 -2.92 13.29 21.41
CA THR A 224 -3.85 12.24 21.83
C THR A 224 -4.71 11.70 20.71
N TYR A 225 -4.63 12.26 19.51
CA TYR A 225 -5.31 11.71 18.35
C TYR A 225 -4.56 10.49 17.84
N VAL A 226 -5.20 9.33 17.93
CA VAL A 226 -4.65 8.07 17.42
C VAL A 226 -5.65 7.49 16.44
N PRO A 227 -5.31 7.37 15.14
CA PRO A 227 -6.18 6.73 14.18
C PRO A 227 -6.36 5.26 14.51
N ASN A 228 -7.43 4.65 14.02
CA ASN A 228 -7.58 3.20 14.10
C ASN A 228 -6.47 2.53 13.26
N SER A 229 -5.96 1.41 13.75
CA SER A 229 -5.17 0.50 12.92
C SER A 229 -6.13 -0.31 12.04
N THR A 230 -6.28 0.08 10.78
CA THR A 230 -7.21 -0.54 9.86
C THR A 230 -6.69 -1.91 9.42
N LEU A 231 -7.49 -2.96 9.67
CA LEU A 231 -7.17 -4.35 9.31
C LEU A 231 -7.82 -4.76 7.99
N TYR A 232 -9.04 -4.30 7.74
CA TYR A 232 -9.80 -4.52 6.52
C TYR A 232 -10.57 -3.26 6.13
N GLN A 233 -10.46 -2.89 4.86
CA GLN A 233 -11.09 -1.71 4.28
C GLN A 233 -11.72 -2.06 2.94
N LEU A 234 -12.74 -1.32 2.53
CA LEU A 234 -13.52 -1.66 1.33
C LEU A 234 -12.72 -1.53 0.03
N ASN A 235 -11.79 -0.57 -0.03
CA ASN A 235 -10.89 -0.40 -1.19
C ASN A 235 -10.06 -1.67 -1.49
N GLU A 236 -9.61 -2.37 -0.44
CA GLU A 236 -8.93 -3.66 -0.60
C GLU A 236 -9.84 -4.68 -1.30
N ILE A 237 -11.13 -4.73 -0.92
CA ILE A 237 -12.07 -5.72 -1.47
C ILE A 237 -12.34 -5.47 -2.95
N TYR A 238 -12.45 -4.20 -3.38
CA TYR A 238 -12.50 -3.85 -4.80
C TYR A 238 -11.27 -4.35 -5.56
N LEU A 239 -10.08 -4.16 -5.01
CA LEU A 239 -8.83 -4.59 -5.63
C LEU A 239 -8.62 -6.12 -5.56
N ASN A 240 -9.11 -6.78 -4.52
CA ASN A 240 -9.16 -8.25 -4.46
C ASN A 240 -10.08 -8.82 -5.55
N PHE A 241 -11.25 -8.21 -5.73
CA PHE A 241 -12.17 -8.56 -6.80
C PHE A 241 -11.54 -8.35 -8.18
N ALA A 242 -10.94 -7.18 -8.43
CA ALA A 242 -10.31 -6.86 -9.71
C ALA A 242 -9.21 -7.88 -10.07
N GLU A 243 -8.33 -8.22 -9.12
CA GLU A 243 -7.27 -9.20 -9.35
C GLU A 243 -7.85 -10.57 -9.66
N ALA A 244 -8.76 -11.05 -8.83
CA ALA A 244 -9.35 -12.38 -9.00
C ALA A 244 -10.14 -12.50 -10.32
N MET A 245 -10.91 -11.47 -10.69
CA MET A 245 -11.66 -11.42 -11.95
C MET A 245 -10.75 -11.41 -13.17
N ASN A 246 -9.69 -10.58 -13.14
CA ASN A 246 -8.73 -10.55 -14.24
C ASN A 246 -8.06 -11.91 -14.41
N GLU A 247 -7.67 -12.56 -13.33
CA GLU A 247 -7.01 -13.86 -13.38
C GLU A 247 -7.95 -15.00 -13.82
N ALA A 248 -9.23 -14.92 -13.46
CA ALA A 248 -10.22 -15.93 -13.87
C ALA A 248 -10.75 -15.68 -15.30
N TYR A 249 -11.13 -14.46 -15.62
CA TYR A 249 -11.98 -14.16 -16.79
C TYR A 249 -11.43 -13.06 -17.69
N GLY A 250 -10.37 -12.33 -17.28
CA GLY A 250 -9.83 -11.17 -18.01
C GLY A 250 -10.43 -9.85 -17.54
N ALA A 251 -9.93 -8.75 -18.15
CA ALA A 251 -10.21 -7.39 -17.68
C ALA A 251 -11.68 -6.98 -17.82
N ASP A 252 -12.35 -7.44 -18.88
CA ASP A 252 -13.62 -6.89 -19.36
C ASP A 252 -14.80 -7.86 -19.30
N ASP A 253 -14.61 -9.09 -18.81
CA ASP A 253 -15.69 -10.04 -18.59
C ASP A 253 -16.25 -9.90 -17.16
N ALA A 254 -17.51 -9.52 -17.05
CA ALA A 254 -18.19 -9.42 -15.75
C ALA A 254 -18.64 -10.79 -15.21
N HIS A 255 -18.67 -11.84 -16.03
CA HIS A 255 -19.01 -13.21 -15.68
C HIS A 255 -20.25 -13.36 -14.76
N GLY A 256 -21.25 -12.52 -14.94
CA GLY A 256 -22.47 -12.53 -14.11
C GLY A 256 -22.35 -11.89 -12.73
N PHE A 257 -21.19 -11.33 -12.35
CA PHE A 257 -21.02 -10.63 -11.08
C PHE A 257 -21.55 -9.19 -11.09
N GLY A 258 -21.84 -8.63 -12.29
CA GLY A 258 -22.38 -7.27 -12.47
C GLY A 258 -21.32 -6.18 -12.52
N MET A 259 -20.03 -6.53 -12.40
CA MET A 259 -18.88 -5.63 -12.48
C MET A 259 -17.71 -6.37 -13.10
N THR A 260 -16.91 -5.69 -13.92
CA THR A 260 -15.67 -6.22 -14.50
C THR A 260 -14.47 -5.94 -13.60
N ALA A 261 -13.32 -6.60 -13.86
CA ALA A 261 -12.07 -6.27 -13.18
C ALA A 261 -11.69 -4.80 -13.42
N ARG A 262 -11.85 -4.32 -14.65
CA ARG A 262 -11.59 -2.93 -15.05
C ARG A 262 -12.46 -1.94 -14.28
N GLU A 263 -13.76 -2.21 -14.19
CA GLU A 263 -14.67 -1.33 -13.48
C GLU A 263 -14.35 -1.24 -11.98
N ALA A 264 -13.94 -2.35 -11.36
CA ALA A 264 -13.51 -2.35 -9.98
C ALA A 264 -12.28 -1.46 -9.74
N VAL A 265 -11.27 -1.54 -10.61
CA VAL A 265 -10.09 -0.66 -10.56
C VAL A 265 -10.50 0.79 -10.78
N ASN A 266 -11.33 1.06 -11.81
CA ASN A 266 -11.74 2.41 -12.15
C ASN A 266 -12.59 3.07 -11.05
N THR A 267 -13.35 2.28 -10.29
CA THR A 267 -14.08 2.77 -9.11
C THR A 267 -13.12 3.36 -8.07
N ILE A 268 -12.01 2.69 -7.79
CA ILE A 268 -10.96 3.19 -6.89
C ILE A 268 -10.30 4.45 -7.47
N ARG A 269 -9.98 4.44 -8.76
CA ARG A 269 -9.33 5.57 -9.43
C ARG A 269 -10.18 6.84 -9.42
N ARG A 270 -11.46 6.72 -9.76
CA ARG A 270 -12.43 7.85 -9.76
C ARG A 270 -12.56 8.50 -8.39
N ARG A 271 -12.50 7.74 -7.29
CA ARG A 271 -12.51 8.25 -5.92
C ARG A 271 -11.45 9.33 -5.69
N SER A 272 -10.27 9.15 -6.29
CA SER A 272 -9.12 10.05 -6.17
C SER A 272 -8.95 10.98 -7.40
N GLY A 273 -9.94 11.01 -8.30
CA GLY A 273 -9.92 11.86 -9.49
C GLY A 273 -8.88 11.43 -10.54
N GLN A 274 -8.45 10.15 -10.52
CA GLN A 274 -7.65 9.59 -11.60
C GLN A 274 -8.56 9.15 -12.76
N PRO A 275 -8.11 9.30 -14.00
CA PRO A 275 -8.88 8.86 -15.14
C PRO A 275 -9.02 7.34 -15.20
N ASP A 276 -10.07 6.88 -15.86
CA ASP A 276 -10.31 5.47 -16.09
C ASP A 276 -9.21 4.85 -16.97
N ILE A 277 -8.83 3.63 -16.64
CA ILE A 277 -8.03 2.80 -17.53
C ILE A 277 -8.95 2.28 -18.61
N THR A 278 -8.71 2.67 -19.88
CA THR A 278 -9.52 2.29 -21.04
C THR A 278 -8.82 1.33 -22.01
N GLY A 279 -7.48 1.23 -21.90
CA GLY A 279 -6.65 0.31 -22.69
C GLY A 279 -6.30 -0.97 -21.91
N ASP A 280 -5.29 -1.68 -22.39
CA ASP A 280 -4.74 -2.88 -21.75
C ASP A 280 -5.78 -4.00 -21.57
N ALA A 281 -6.43 -4.43 -22.67
CA ALA A 281 -7.40 -5.53 -22.66
C ALA A 281 -6.73 -6.90 -22.45
N ASP A 282 -5.43 -7.01 -22.74
CA ASP A 282 -4.65 -8.19 -22.44
C ASP A 282 -4.57 -8.45 -20.94
N LYS A 283 -4.76 -9.70 -20.54
CA LYS A 283 -4.79 -10.13 -19.15
C LYS A 283 -3.52 -9.80 -18.40
N ASP A 284 -2.36 -9.99 -19.03
CA ASP A 284 -1.05 -9.77 -18.40
C ASP A 284 -0.76 -8.26 -18.28
N ALA A 285 -1.08 -7.49 -19.29
CA ALA A 285 -0.98 -6.04 -19.25
C ALA A 285 -1.89 -5.46 -18.16
N PHE A 286 -3.15 -5.90 -18.08
CA PHE A 286 -4.08 -5.42 -17.08
C PHE A 286 -3.70 -5.88 -15.65
N ARG A 287 -3.12 -7.07 -15.50
CA ARG A 287 -2.52 -7.51 -14.22
C ARG A 287 -1.49 -6.49 -13.69
N MET A 288 -0.65 -5.96 -14.56
CA MET A 288 0.33 -4.95 -14.15
C MET A 288 -0.34 -3.65 -13.69
N ARG A 289 -1.45 -3.25 -14.35
CA ARG A 289 -2.27 -2.11 -13.90
C ARG A 289 -2.87 -2.35 -12.51
N ILE A 290 -3.47 -3.51 -12.27
CA ILE A 290 -4.02 -3.88 -10.96
C ILE A 290 -2.93 -3.86 -9.88
N ARG A 291 -1.77 -4.47 -10.16
CA ARG A 291 -0.64 -4.50 -9.21
C ARG A 291 -0.12 -3.11 -8.88
N ASN A 292 -0.08 -2.22 -9.87
CA ASN A 292 0.28 -0.82 -9.66
C ASN A 292 -0.76 -0.08 -8.82
N GLU A 293 -2.05 -0.22 -9.17
CA GLU A 293 -3.14 0.39 -8.42
C GLU A 293 -3.17 -0.07 -6.96
N ARG A 294 -2.98 -1.39 -6.71
CA ARG A 294 -2.83 -1.91 -5.35
C ARG A 294 -1.66 -1.30 -4.60
N ALA A 295 -0.53 -1.09 -5.26
CA ALA A 295 0.65 -0.50 -4.63
C ALA A 295 0.40 0.96 -4.21
N VAL A 296 -0.30 1.74 -5.01
CA VAL A 296 -0.63 3.14 -4.75
C VAL A 296 -1.75 3.24 -3.71
N GLU A 297 -2.84 2.52 -3.93
CA GLU A 297 -4.05 2.61 -3.10
C GLU A 297 -3.83 2.07 -1.68
N LEU A 298 -3.18 0.91 -1.58
CA LEU A 298 -2.89 0.24 -0.31
C LEU A 298 -1.47 0.54 0.20
N ALA A 299 -0.93 1.70 -0.20
CA ALA A 299 0.39 2.16 0.23
C ALA A 299 0.47 2.20 1.76
N PHE A 300 1.48 1.54 2.33
CA PHE A 300 1.77 1.48 3.76
C PHE A 300 0.68 0.85 4.66
N ASP A 301 -0.33 0.21 4.08
CA ASP A 301 -1.36 -0.56 4.80
C ASP A 301 -0.94 -2.03 5.04
N ASN A 302 0.35 -2.31 5.02
CA ASN A 302 0.94 -3.64 5.20
C ASN A 302 0.59 -4.68 4.11
N HIS A 303 0.04 -4.27 2.96
CA HIS A 303 -0.29 -5.19 1.86
C HIS A 303 0.92 -5.51 0.98
N ARG A 304 1.75 -4.51 0.65
CA ARG A 304 2.85 -4.67 -0.30
C ARG A 304 3.82 -5.79 0.06
N LEU A 305 4.13 -5.94 1.35
CA LEU A 305 4.99 -7.01 1.87
C LEU A 305 4.52 -8.40 1.46
N TRP A 306 3.21 -8.61 1.50
CA TRP A 306 2.57 -9.89 1.18
C TRP A 306 2.29 -10.03 -0.31
N ASP A 307 1.89 -8.97 -0.98
CA ASP A 307 1.59 -8.95 -2.40
C ASP A 307 2.83 -9.34 -3.24
N ILE A 308 3.99 -8.74 -2.96
CA ILE A 308 5.22 -9.08 -3.70
C ILE A 308 5.68 -10.52 -3.48
N ARG A 309 5.35 -11.11 -2.32
CA ARG A 309 5.64 -12.52 -2.03
C ARG A 309 4.68 -13.45 -2.73
N ARG A 310 3.37 -13.24 -2.56
CA ARG A 310 2.36 -14.12 -3.17
C ARG A 310 2.36 -14.07 -4.70
N TRP A 311 2.82 -12.97 -5.31
CA TRP A 311 3.03 -12.83 -6.75
C TRP A 311 4.38 -13.37 -7.22
N LEU A 312 5.28 -13.73 -6.30
CA LEU A 312 6.67 -14.17 -6.58
C LEU A 312 7.49 -13.15 -7.37
N ILE A 313 7.35 -11.86 -7.05
CA ILE A 313 8.07 -10.74 -7.68
C ILE A 313 9.04 -10.03 -6.73
N ALA A 314 9.25 -10.55 -5.52
CA ALA A 314 10.16 -9.91 -4.58
C ALA A 314 11.63 -9.96 -5.05
N GLU A 315 11.99 -10.93 -5.89
CA GLU A 315 13.31 -11.07 -6.50
C GLU A 315 13.53 -10.18 -7.75
N ASP A 316 12.48 -9.47 -8.20
CA ASP A 316 12.59 -8.55 -9.34
C ASP A 316 13.42 -7.32 -8.95
N GLU A 317 14.22 -6.83 -9.92
CA GLU A 317 15.05 -5.63 -9.75
C GLU A 317 14.21 -4.43 -9.33
N GLY A 318 14.66 -3.71 -8.30
CA GLY A 318 13.96 -2.54 -7.77
C GLY A 318 12.73 -2.82 -6.90
N VAL A 319 12.43 -4.11 -6.60
CA VAL A 319 11.38 -4.51 -5.64
C VAL A 319 12.02 -4.79 -4.28
N MET A 320 12.63 -5.97 -4.09
CA MET A 320 13.41 -6.30 -2.88
C MET A 320 14.81 -6.79 -3.24
N GLN A 321 15.17 -6.72 -4.50
CA GLN A 321 16.48 -7.05 -5.07
C GLN A 321 17.00 -5.81 -5.80
N GLY A 322 18.33 -5.59 -5.74
CA GLY A 322 19.01 -4.55 -6.49
C GLY A 322 18.92 -3.15 -5.86
N ASP A 323 19.02 -2.14 -6.68
CA ASP A 323 19.20 -0.76 -6.24
C ASP A 323 17.93 -0.06 -5.81
N MET A 324 17.99 0.51 -4.60
CA MET A 324 16.96 1.38 -4.05
C MET A 324 17.38 2.83 -4.25
N TRP A 325 16.58 3.54 -5.03
CA TRP A 325 16.83 4.90 -5.44
C TRP A 325 16.15 5.92 -4.52
N GLY A 326 16.84 7.00 -4.26
CA GLY A 326 16.32 8.24 -3.69
C GLY A 326 16.61 9.41 -4.60
N ILE A 327 16.31 10.63 -4.15
CA ILE A 327 16.67 11.87 -4.84
C ILE A 327 17.45 12.79 -3.91
N ARG A 328 18.52 13.40 -4.41
CA ARG A 328 19.09 14.62 -3.83
C ARG A 328 18.35 15.81 -4.38
N ILE A 329 18.16 16.82 -3.55
CA ILE A 329 17.36 17.99 -3.89
C ILE A 329 18.18 19.24 -3.63
N THR A 330 18.37 20.07 -4.65
CA THR A 330 19.09 21.33 -4.54
C THR A 330 18.26 22.48 -5.11
N PRO A 331 18.31 23.70 -4.49
CA PRO A 331 17.58 24.85 -5.01
C PRO A 331 18.09 25.26 -6.39
N VAL A 332 17.18 25.54 -7.33
CA VAL A 332 17.53 26.14 -8.62
C VAL A 332 17.68 27.64 -8.45
N ARG A 333 18.84 28.20 -8.75
CA ARG A 333 19.14 29.61 -8.55
C ARG A 333 18.20 30.50 -9.36
N GLY A 334 17.51 31.41 -8.65
CA GLY A 334 16.61 32.38 -9.29
C GLY A 334 15.24 31.81 -9.68
N SER A 335 14.90 30.62 -9.22
CA SER A 335 13.63 29.96 -9.47
C SER A 335 12.98 29.50 -8.16
N SER A 336 11.68 29.19 -8.21
CA SER A 336 10.96 28.48 -7.15
C SER A 336 11.05 26.95 -7.29
N GLU A 337 11.67 26.46 -8.38
CA GLU A 337 11.88 25.05 -8.64
C GLU A 337 13.13 24.52 -7.93
N TYR A 338 13.22 23.20 -7.88
CA TYR A 338 14.32 22.46 -7.30
C TYR A 338 14.84 21.43 -8.28
N HIS A 339 16.15 21.35 -8.38
CA HIS A 339 16.81 20.26 -9.07
C HIS A 339 16.70 18.98 -8.24
N TYR A 340 16.34 17.88 -8.89
CA TYR A 340 16.45 16.55 -8.30
C TYR A 340 17.50 15.72 -9.06
N GLU A 341 18.29 14.96 -8.33
CA GLU A 341 19.27 14.02 -8.87
C GLU A 341 18.98 12.63 -8.27
N PRO A 342 18.55 11.64 -9.08
CA PRO A 342 18.41 10.27 -8.60
C PRO A 342 19.75 9.69 -8.18
N TYR A 343 19.80 9.01 -7.05
CA TYR A 343 20.98 8.30 -6.60
C TYR A 343 20.63 7.01 -5.86
N VAL A 344 21.54 6.04 -5.91
CA VAL A 344 21.40 4.79 -5.15
C VAL A 344 21.83 5.03 -3.71
N PHE A 345 20.94 4.81 -2.76
CA PHE A 345 21.26 4.96 -1.33
C PHE A 345 21.33 3.61 -0.59
N GLU A 346 20.80 2.55 -1.19
CA GLU A 346 20.82 1.19 -0.65
C GLU A 346 20.79 0.19 -1.80
N THR A 347 21.54 -0.91 -1.69
CA THR A 347 21.40 -2.06 -2.60
C THR A 347 20.96 -3.26 -1.79
N ARG A 348 19.84 -3.85 -2.18
CA ARG A 348 19.22 -4.99 -1.50
C ARG A 348 19.56 -6.30 -2.17
N SER A 349 19.63 -7.35 -1.35
CA SER A 349 19.76 -8.73 -1.82
C SER A 349 18.56 -9.54 -1.36
N TRP A 350 17.95 -10.24 -2.29
CA TRP A 350 16.85 -11.15 -2.01
C TRP A 350 17.32 -12.60 -2.12
N ASN A 351 16.87 -13.45 -1.20
CA ASN A 351 17.05 -14.88 -1.29
C ASN A 351 15.69 -15.57 -1.34
N LYS A 352 15.51 -16.56 -2.21
CA LYS A 352 14.23 -17.26 -2.40
C LYS A 352 13.62 -17.82 -1.12
N ARG A 353 14.44 -18.23 -0.13
CA ARG A 353 13.92 -18.65 1.18
C ARG A 353 13.06 -17.57 1.87
N MET A 354 13.29 -16.29 1.57
CA MET A 354 12.59 -15.16 2.19
C MET A 354 11.13 -15.00 1.73
N TYR A 355 10.65 -15.79 0.77
CA TYR A 355 9.23 -15.81 0.42
C TYR A 355 8.34 -16.28 1.56
N LEU A 356 8.85 -17.20 2.40
CA LEU A 356 8.22 -17.57 3.67
C LEU A 356 9.15 -17.20 4.83
N HIS A 357 8.58 -16.78 5.95
CA HIS A 357 9.37 -16.48 7.15
C HIS A 357 9.77 -17.77 7.86
N PRO A 358 10.96 -17.84 8.49
CA PRO A 358 11.34 -18.99 9.29
C PRO A 358 10.47 -19.10 10.55
N PHE A 359 10.19 -20.31 10.96
CA PHE A 359 9.75 -20.58 12.33
C PHE A 359 10.92 -20.43 13.30
N SER A 360 10.63 -20.01 14.54
CA SER A 360 11.70 -19.94 15.54
C SER A 360 12.28 -21.33 15.81
N THR A 361 13.58 -21.41 16.02
CA THR A 361 14.28 -22.67 16.31
C THR A 361 13.67 -23.39 17.53
N ASN A 362 13.20 -22.63 18.52
CA ASN A 362 12.55 -23.22 19.70
C ASN A 362 11.25 -23.94 19.35
N GLU A 363 10.48 -23.45 18.38
CA GLU A 363 9.24 -24.11 17.95
C GLU A 363 9.53 -25.33 17.07
N VAL A 364 10.50 -25.24 16.17
CA VAL A 364 10.93 -26.36 15.32
C VAL A 364 11.47 -27.53 16.18
N ASN A 365 12.27 -27.22 17.22
CA ASN A 365 12.84 -28.23 18.10
C ASN A 365 11.81 -29.00 18.94
N LYS A 366 10.55 -28.53 19.01
CA LYS A 366 9.46 -29.28 19.65
C LYS A 366 8.97 -30.47 18.79
N GLY A 367 9.42 -30.57 17.53
CA GLY A 367 9.21 -31.73 16.67
C GLY A 367 7.83 -31.82 15.97
N TYR A 368 6.97 -30.78 16.08
CA TYR A 368 5.65 -30.75 15.43
C TYR A 368 5.59 -29.81 14.21
N LEU A 369 6.66 -29.07 13.96
CA LEU A 369 6.76 -28.15 12.80
C LEU A 369 7.88 -28.58 11.88
N VAL A 370 7.61 -28.49 10.59
CA VAL A 370 8.62 -28.54 9.53
C VAL A 370 9.06 -27.12 9.22
N GLN A 371 10.37 -26.85 9.26
CA GLN A 371 10.91 -25.55 8.93
C GLN A 371 10.65 -25.19 7.46
N ASN A 372 10.39 -23.92 7.19
CA ASN A 372 10.26 -23.43 5.82
C ASN A 372 11.55 -23.62 5.02
N PRO A 373 11.48 -23.79 3.67
CA PRO A 373 12.64 -24.20 2.88
C PRO A 373 13.76 -23.15 2.93
N GLY A 374 15.00 -23.63 3.06
CA GLY A 374 16.19 -22.78 3.06
C GLY A 374 16.63 -22.24 4.43
N TYR A 375 15.98 -22.66 5.52
CA TYR A 375 16.34 -22.30 6.90
C TYR A 375 16.79 -23.49 7.74
#